data_2fdf8aefe4525fa7953257aa2415fd8e
#
_entry.id   2fdf8aefe4525fa7953257aa2415fd8e
#
_cell.length_a   1.000
_cell.length_b   1.000
_cell.length_c   1.000
_cell.angle_alpha   90.00
_cell.angle_beta   90.00
_cell.angle_gamma   90.00
#
_symmetry.space_group_name_H-M   'P 1'
#
loop_
_entity.id
_entity.type
_entity.pdbx_description
1 polymer ?
#
loop_
_entity_poly.entity_id
_entity_poly.type
_entity_poly.pdbx_seq_one_letter_code
_entity_poly.pdbx_strand_id
1 'polypeptide(L)'
;MAHDLFHDTNSRVIRLDAQPGQIEIDTARTAVIVVDMQNDFGAQGGLFDHAGVDISMIQTAVGPTANVLAAARQSGMKIIYLKMAFRADLSDLGAADAPNRMRHLHFGVGESMRAPNGAEGRFLIRDTWNTDIVAELAPQADDIVIYKHRYSGFYQTDMDTILNQLGVKYLIVTGCTTSVCVESTVRDAMFRDYSCVLLADCMGEPIGHGLSRSNHDASLLAIQMLFGWVSDSGQFIQALEAQPIAVGQEQQ
;
A
#
# COMPACT_ATOMS: atom_id res chain seq x y z
N MET A 1 -14.85 4.39 31.77
CA MET A 1 -15.50 5.43 30.96
C MET A 1 -14.39 6.28 30.37
N ALA A 2 -13.85 5.87 29.22
CA ALA A 2 -12.91 6.69 28.45
C ALA A 2 -13.75 7.50 27.49
N HIS A 3 -13.80 8.82 27.70
CA HIS A 3 -14.49 9.77 26.86
C HIS A 3 -13.92 9.73 25.45
N ASP A 4 -14.80 9.54 24.50
CA ASP A 4 -14.61 9.75 23.06
C ASP A 4 -14.23 11.23 22.82
N LEU A 5 -12.93 11.52 22.79
CA LEU A 5 -12.40 12.88 22.64
C LEU A 5 -12.12 13.26 21.17
N PHE A 6 -12.54 12.45 20.21
CA PHE A 6 -12.34 12.70 18.78
C PHE A 6 -13.68 12.78 18.02
N HIS A 7 -14.51 13.78 18.34
CA HIS A 7 -15.48 14.26 17.36
C HIS A 7 -14.72 15.17 16.38
N ASP A 8 -14.10 14.57 15.40
CA ASP A 8 -13.67 15.30 14.21
C ASP A 8 -14.95 15.74 13.47
N THR A 9 -15.11 17.04 13.30
CA THR A 9 -16.28 17.65 12.61
C THR A 9 -16.36 17.24 11.13
N ASN A 10 -15.40 16.50 10.61
CA ASN A 10 -15.31 15.95 9.27
C ASN A 10 -15.61 14.45 9.18
N SER A 11 -16.01 13.79 10.28
CA SER A 11 -16.39 12.38 10.24
C SER A 11 -17.58 12.16 9.33
N ARG A 12 -17.38 11.31 8.32
CA ARG A 12 -18.39 10.92 7.35
C ARG A 12 -18.34 9.42 7.16
N VAL A 13 -19.42 8.73 7.44
CA VAL A 13 -19.55 7.31 7.14
C VAL A 13 -20.01 7.13 5.70
N ILE A 14 -19.27 6.36 4.95
CA ILE A 14 -19.60 5.94 3.58
C ILE A 14 -19.83 4.43 3.55
N ARG A 15 -20.66 3.98 2.61
CA ARG A 15 -20.89 2.57 2.33
C ARG A 15 -20.18 2.20 1.04
N LEU A 16 -19.26 1.27 1.13
CA LEU A 16 -18.45 0.79 0.01
C LEU A 16 -18.93 -0.60 -0.42
N ASP A 17 -19.26 -0.74 -1.70
CA ASP A 17 -19.51 -2.04 -2.30
C ASP A 17 -18.21 -2.81 -2.43
N ALA A 18 -18.16 -3.98 -1.82
CA ALA A 18 -16.96 -4.82 -1.74
C ALA A 18 -17.35 -6.28 -1.59
N GLN A 19 -16.40 -7.18 -1.75
CA GLN A 19 -16.54 -8.60 -1.47
C GLN A 19 -15.85 -8.94 -0.13
N PRO A 20 -16.44 -9.78 0.72
CA PRO A 20 -17.65 -10.61 0.49
C PRO A 20 -18.98 -9.89 0.71
N GLY A 21 -18.99 -8.62 1.03
CA GLY A 21 -20.20 -7.81 1.25
C GLY A 21 -19.84 -6.36 1.47
N GLN A 22 -20.84 -5.48 1.46
CA GLN A 22 -20.64 -4.06 1.71
C GLN A 22 -19.99 -3.80 3.07
N ILE A 23 -19.14 -2.77 3.13
CA ILE A 23 -18.53 -2.30 4.38
C ILE A 23 -18.83 -0.81 4.57
N GLU A 24 -19.15 -0.44 5.81
CA GLU A 24 -19.24 0.97 6.21
C GLU A 24 -17.91 1.41 6.80
N ILE A 25 -17.36 2.50 6.28
CA ILE A 25 -16.10 3.08 6.74
C ILE A 25 -16.29 4.54 7.12
N ASP A 26 -15.65 4.95 8.20
CA ASP A 26 -15.57 6.35 8.61
C ASP A 26 -14.35 7.01 7.97
N THR A 27 -14.55 8.00 7.12
CA THR A 27 -13.46 8.67 6.37
C THR A 27 -12.43 9.33 7.29
N ALA A 28 -12.84 9.85 8.45
CA ALA A 28 -11.93 10.45 9.42
C ALA A 28 -11.03 9.42 10.13
N ARG A 29 -11.45 8.15 10.13
CA ARG A 29 -10.71 7.01 10.71
C ARG A 29 -10.13 6.09 9.65
N THR A 30 -9.93 6.60 8.44
CA THR A 30 -9.43 5.83 7.28
C THR A 30 -8.11 6.40 6.80
N ALA A 31 -7.17 5.52 6.48
CA ALA A 31 -5.94 5.86 5.78
C ALA A 31 -5.84 5.09 4.46
N VAL A 32 -5.35 5.75 3.42
CA VAL A 32 -4.95 5.08 2.17
C VAL A 32 -3.48 4.67 2.30
N ILE A 33 -3.21 3.40 2.09
CA ILE A 33 -1.87 2.81 2.15
C ILE A 33 -1.39 2.53 0.73
N VAL A 34 -0.31 3.19 0.32
CA VAL A 34 0.34 3.00 -0.98
C VAL A 34 1.58 2.14 -0.76
N VAL A 35 1.52 0.87 -1.18
CA VAL A 35 2.58 -0.11 -0.94
C VAL A 35 3.53 -0.14 -2.13
N ASP A 36 4.79 0.26 -1.92
CA ASP A 36 5.94 0.03 -2.81
C ASP A 36 5.75 0.48 -4.27
N MET A 37 4.97 1.53 -4.54
CA MET A 37 4.82 2.08 -5.89
C MET A 37 6.05 2.92 -6.28
N GLN A 38 7.22 2.27 -6.25
CA GLN A 38 8.56 2.85 -6.43
C GLN A 38 9.10 2.61 -7.84
N ASN A 39 10.10 3.42 -8.25
CA ASN A 39 10.76 3.26 -9.54
C ASN A 39 11.37 1.86 -9.73
N ASP A 40 11.95 1.27 -8.69
CA ASP A 40 12.52 -0.09 -8.76
C ASP A 40 11.48 -1.17 -9.10
N PHE A 41 10.20 -0.94 -8.83
CA PHE A 41 9.14 -1.90 -9.12
C PHE A 41 8.31 -1.55 -10.34
N GLY A 42 8.04 -0.26 -10.60
CA GLY A 42 7.09 0.18 -11.62
C GLY A 42 7.67 1.00 -12.77
N ALA A 43 8.96 1.38 -12.75
CA ALA A 43 9.56 2.18 -13.80
C ALA A 43 10.56 1.40 -14.65
N GLN A 44 10.68 1.80 -15.93
CA GLN A 44 11.75 1.31 -16.78
C GLN A 44 13.12 1.70 -16.20
N GLY A 45 14.07 0.78 -16.22
CA GLY A 45 15.38 0.93 -15.61
C GLY A 45 15.42 0.67 -14.10
N GLY A 46 14.29 0.38 -13.45
CA GLY A 46 14.23 -0.08 -12.08
C GLY A 46 14.64 -1.55 -11.91
N LEU A 47 14.68 -2.03 -10.68
CA LEU A 47 15.14 -3.39 -10.36
C LEU A 47 14.34 -4.48 -11.10
N PHE A 48 13.01 -4.38 -11.12
CA PHE A 48 12.18 -5.39 -11.78
C PHE A 48 12.40 -5.40 -13.30
N ASP A 49 12.42 -4.24 -13.94
CA ASP A 49 12.71 -4.13 -15.37
C ASP A 49 14.12 -4.64 -15.68
N HIS A 50 15.12 -4.30 -14.88
CA HIS A 50 16.49 -4.79 -15.01
C HIS A 50 16.58 -6.33 -14.88
N ALA A 51 15.78 -6.93 -14.01
CA ALA A 51 15.67 -8.37 -13.83
C ALA A 51 14.82 -9.06 -14.91
N GLY A 52 14.27 -8.32 -15.88
CA GLY A 52 13.41 -8.86 -16.94
C GLY A 52 12.02 -9.26 -16.48
N VAL A 53 11.57 -8.70 -15.35
CA VAL A 53 10.22 -8.91 -14.84
C VAL A 53 9.25 -8.00 -15.59
N ASP A 54 8.11 -8.53 -16.03
CA ASP A 54 7.05 -7.74 -16.64
C ASP A 54 6.40 -6.80 -15.61
N ILE A 55 6.63 -5.50 -15.74
CA ILE A 55 6.12 -4.46 -14.86
C ILE A 55 4.77 -3.87 -15.31
N SER A 56 4.20 -4.36 -16.40
CA SER A 56 2.99 -3.78 -17.02
C SER A 56 1.80 -3.72 -16.06
N MET A 57 1.59 -4.72 -15.23
CA MET A 57 0.51 -4.71 -14.23
C MET A 57 0.70 -3.60 -13.19
N ILE A 58 1.95 -3.37 -12.75
CA ILE A 58 2.24 -2.29 -11.80
C ILE A 58 2.01 -0.93 -12.45
N GLN A 59 2.44 -0.75 -13.70
CA GLN A 59 2.21 0.47 -14.47
C GLN A 59 0.72 0.73 -14.71
N THR A 60 -0.07 -0.30 -14.99
CA THR A 60 -1.52 -0.19 -15.16
C THR A 60 -2.21 0.28 -13.88
N ALA A 61 -1.73 -0.11 -12.71
CA ALA A 61 -2.28 0.29 -11.42
C ALA A 61 -2.01 1.77 -11.06
N VAL A 62 -1.09 2.45 -11.73
CA VAL A 62 -0.71 3.85 -11.42
C VAL A 62 -1.87 4.82 -11.61
N GLY A 63 -2.55 4.77 -12.76
CA GLY A 63 -3.66 5.67 -13.07
C GLY A 63 -4.83 5.58 -12.08
N PRO A 64 -5.41 4.38 -11.85
CA PRO A 64 -6.44 4.19 -10.84
C PRO A 64 -6.00 4.66 -9.43
N THR A 65 -4.76 4.33 -9.02
CA THR A 65 -4.22 4.78 -7.73
C THR A 65 -4.15 6.31 -7.64
N ALA A 66 -3.72 7.00 -8.68
CA ALA A 66 -3.68 8.47 -8.69
C ALA A 66 -5.07 9.08 -8.48
N ASN A 67 -6.10 8.50 -9.10
CA ASN A 67 -7.49 8.94 -8.93
C ASN A 67 -7.97 8.71 -7.49
N VAL A 68 -7.66 7.56 -6.90
CA VAL A 68 -7.96 7.24 -5.48
C VAL A 68 -7.29 8.24 -4.55
N LEU A 69 -6.02 8.56 -4.75
CA LEU A 69 -5.28 9.51 -3.92
C LEU A 69 -5.87 10.93 -4.01
N ALA A 70 -6.28 11.35 -5.20
CA ALA A 70 -6.95 12.64 -5.39
C ALA A 70 -8.27 12.72 -4.63
N ALA A 71 -9.12 11.69 -4.75
CA ALA A 71 -10.41 11.61 -4.05
C ALA A 71 -10.24 11.51 -2.53
N ALA A 72 -9.28 10.73 -2.06
CA ALA A 72 -8.99 10.56 -0.63
C ALA A 72 -8.50 11.88 -0.01
N ARG A 73 -7.64 12.64 -0.68
CA ARG A 73 -7.19 13.98 -0.23
C ARG A 73 -8.34 14.96 -0.15
N GLN A 74 -9.23 14.98 -1.15
CA GLN A 74 -10.43 15.84 -1.12
C GLN A 74 -11.36 15.49 0.05
N SER A 75 -11.36 14.22 0.47
CA SER A 75 -12.14 13.73 1.61
C SER A 75 -11.41 13.86 2.96
N GLY A 76 -10.22 14.43 3.01
CA GLY A 76 -9.43 14.63 4.23
C GLY A 76 -8.81 13.35 4.81
N MET A 77 -8.81 12.25 4.07
CA MET A 77 -8.18 11.00 4.49
C MET A 77 -6.67 11.14 4.58
N LYS A 78 -6.04 10.39 5.48
CA LYS A 78 -4.58 10.29 5.56
C LYS A 78 -4.03 9.39 4.47
N ILE A 79 -2.87 9.74 3.94
CA ILE A 79 -2.17 8.92 2.95
C ILE A 79 -0.81 8.52 3.54
N ILE A 80 -0.52 7.23 3.48
CA ILE A 80 0.71 6.65 4.01
C ILE A 80 1.36 5.83 2.90
N TYR A 81 2.59 6.20 2.55
CA TYR A 81 3.42 5.46 1.62
C TYR A 81 4.33 4.51 2.36
N LEU A 82 4.30 3.24 1.99
CA LEU A 82 5.32 2.27 2.38
C LEU A 82 6.36 2.19 1.28
N LYS A 83 7.63 2.37 1.63
CA LYS A 83 8.74 2.25 0.69
C LYS A 83 9.66 1.11 1.12
N MET A 84 9.75 0.06 0.31
CA MET A 84 10.76 -0.97 0.49
C MET A 84 12.14 -0.39 0.20
N ALA A 85 12.96 -0.23 1.25
CA ALA A 85 14.24 0.43 1.09
C ALA A 85 15.22 0.06 2.20
N PHE A 86 16.44 -0.27 1.83
CA PHE A 86 17.51 -0.62 2.73
C PHE A 86 18.48 0.53 2.97
N ARG A 87 19.20 0.49 4.09
CA ARG A 87 20.29 1.41 4.35
C ARG A 87 21.45 1.19 3.38
N ALA A 88 22.22 2.22 3.11
CA ALA A 88 23.33 2.18 2.17
C ALA A 88 24.42 1.13 2.53
N ASP A 89 24.57 0.82 3.81
CA ASP A 89 25.49 -0.19 4.35
C ASP A 89 24.88 -1.62 4.42
N LEU A 90 23.60 -1.77 4.04
CA LEU A 90 22.84 -3.02 4.09
C LEU A 90 22.72 -3.64 5.49
N SER A 91 22.89 -2.84 6.55
CA SER A 91 22.82 -3.31 7.94
C SER A 91 21.44 -3.84 8.35
N ASP A 92 20.37 -3.39 7.67
CA ASP A 92 18.98 -3.78 7.91
C ASP A 92 18.46 -4.93 7.02
N LEU A 93 19.32 -5.51 6.16
CA LEU A 93 18.98 -6.69 5.37
C LEU A 93 18.81 -7.97 6.21
N GLY A 94 19.33 -8.00 7.42
CA GLY A 94 19.34 -9.16 8.32
C GLY A 94 20.71 -9.84 8.42
N ALA A 95 20.77 -10.93 9.19
CA ALA A 95 21.98 -11.73 9.36
C ALA A 95 22.50 -12.31 8.03
N ALA A 96 23.76 -12.69 7.98
CA ALA A 96 24.41 -13.13 6.74
C ALA A 96 23.73 -14.36 6.10
N ASP A 97 23.17 -15.23 6.91
CA ASP A 97 22.46 -16.47 6.53
C ASP A 97 20.92 -16.31 6.48
N ALA A 98 20.41 -15.11 6.75
CA ALA A 98 18.97 -14.88 6.74
C ALA A 98 18.40 -14.99 5.31
N PRO A 99 17.28 -15.69 5.11
CA PRO A 99 16.64 -15.82 3.79
C PRO A 99 16.32 -14.48 3.14
N ASN A 100 15.91 -13.48 3.92
CA ASN A 100 15.67 -12.13 3.42
C ASN A 100 16.94 -11.53 2.77
N ARG A 101 18.08 -11.60 3.46
CA ARG A 101 19.35 -11.08 2.94
C ARG A 101 19.78 -11.83 1.70
N MET A 102 19.77 -13.15 1.74
CA MET A 102 20.21 -13.99 0.63
C MET A 102 19.40 -13.73 -0.64
N ARG A 103 18.07 -13.66 -0.52
CA ARG A 103 17.18 -13.41 -1.67
C ARG A 103 17.35 -12.01 -2.24
N HIS A 104 17.41 -10.98 -1.41
CA HIS A 104 17.56 -9.60 -1.87
C HIS A 104 18.91 -9.37 -2.54
N LEU A 105 19.99 -9.90 -2.01
CA LEU A 105 21.30 -9.84 -2.66
C LEU A 105 21.32 -10.60 -3.99
N HIS A 106 20.65 -11.77 -4.05
CA HIS A 106 20.51 -12.52 -5.30
C HIS A 106 19.77 -11.73 -6.39
N PHE A 107 18.81 -10.87 -6.01
CA PHE A 107 18.10 -9.98 -6.93
C PHE A 107 18.86 -8.67 -7.24
N GLY A 108 20.08 -8.50 -6.75
CA GLY A 108 20.91 -7.33 -7.04
C GLY A 108 20.69 -6.13 -6.11
N VAL A 109 19.99 -6.30 -4.97
CA VAL A 109 19.80 -5.21 -4.01
C VAL A 109 21.16 -4.67 -3.54
N GLY A 110 21.31 -3.34 -3.63
CA GLY A 110 22.54 -2.63 -3.29
C GLY A 110 23.52 -2.46 -4.44
N GLU A 111 23.30 -3.10 -5.59
CA GLU A 111 24.11 -2.89 -6.80
C GLU A 111 23.92 -1.48 -7.35
N SER A 112 25.02 -0.88 -7.78
CA SER A 112 25.01 0.46 -8.39
C SER A 112 24.50 0.39 -9.82
N MET A 113 23.72 1.39 -10.19
CA MET A 113 23.21 1.55 -11.55
C MET A 113 23.15 3.04 -11.92
N ARG A 114 22.94 3.34 -13.19
CA ARG A 114 22.65 4.70 -13.65
C ARG A 114 21.16 4.82 -13.96
N ALA A 115 20.51 5.71 -13.24
CA ALA A 115 19.08 5.96 -13.41
C ALA A 115 18.78 6.59 -14.78
N PRO A 116 17.56 6.46 -15.32
CA PRO A 116 17.17 7.07 -16.60
C PRO A 116 17.33 8.59 -16.64
N ASN A 117 17.23 9.27 -15.51
CA ASN A 117 17.48 10.70 -15.37
C ASN A 117 18.98 11.08 -15.31
N GLY A 118 19.87 10.08 -15.41
CA GLY A 118 21.33 10.26 -15.40
C GLY A 118 21.96 10.31 -14.01
N ALA A 119 21.17 10.25 -12.93
CA ALA A 119 21.71 10.20 -11.57
C ALA A 119 22.34 8.82 -11.26
N GLU A 120 23.27 8.80 -10.32
CA GLU A 120 23.71 7.55 -9.73
C GLU A 120 22.61 6.99 -8.86
N GLY A 121 22.35 5.69 -8.97
CA GLY A 121 21.34 4.95 -8.22
C GLY A 121 21.89 3.66 -7.66
N ARG A 122 21.13 3.06 -6.75
CA ARG A 122 21.40 1.72 -6.20
C ARG A 122 20.07 1.02 -5.93
N PHE A 123 19.94 -0.20 -6.39
CA PHE A 123 18.69 -0.95 -6.26
C PHE A 123 18.25 -1.09 -4.80
N LEU A 124 17.04 -0.63 -4.51
CA LEU A 124 16.37 -0.63 -3.20
C LEU A 124 17.17 0.03 -2.07
N ILE A 125 18.06 0.98 -2.39
CA ILE A 125 18.77 1.77 -1.38
C ILE A 125 18.04 3.10 -1.17
N ARG A 126 17.83 3.47 0.11
CA ARG A 126 17.16 4.71 0.53
C ARG A 126 17.77 5.92 -0.14
N ASP A 127 16.93 6.90 -0.40
CA ASP A 127 17.31 8.22 -0.88
C ASP A 127 18.03 8.20 -2.24
N THR A 128 17.74 7.18 -3.06
CA THR A 128 18.15 7.11 -4.47
C THR A 128 16.90 7.12 -5.36
N TRP A 129 17.06 7.48 -6.63
CA TRP A 129 15.98 7.42 -7.63
C TRP A 129 15.22 6.09 -7.58
N ASN A 130 15.91 5.02 -7.30
CA ASN A 130 15.39 3.66 -7.23
C ASN A 130 14.23 3.52 -6.26
N THR A 131 14.35 4.14 -5.09
CA THR A 131 13.33 4.08 -4.04
C THR A 131 12.36 5.26 -4.06
N ASP A 132 12.48 6.19 -5.00
CA ASP A 132 11.46 7.22 -5.18
C ASP A 132 10.16 6.60 -5.69
N ILE A 133 9.05 7.17 -5.26
CA ILE A 133 7.72 6.81 -5.76
C ILE A 133 7.63 7.27 -7.22
N VAL A 134 6.99 6.46 -8.07
CA VAL A 134 6.75 6.83 -9.48
C VAL A 134 6.12 8.23 -9.56
N ALA A 135 6.52 9.02 -10.53
CA ALA A 135 6.28 10.47 -10.56
C ALA A 135 4.78 10.82 -10.44
N GLU A 136 3.91 10.05 -11.05
CA GLU A 136 2.47 10.26 -11.07
C GLU A 136 1.81 10.08 -9.69
N LEU A 137 2.47 9.37 -8.79
CA LEU A 137 2.00 9.10 -7.43
C LEU A 137 2.84 9.81 -6.36
N ALA A 138 3.69 10.74 -6.73
CA ALA A 138 4.62 11.41 -5.81
C ALA A 138 3.91 11.89 -4.53
N PRO A 139 4.48 11.61 -3.34
CA PRO A 139 3.94 12.08 -2.08
C PRO A 139 3.82 13.60 -2.02
N GLN A 140 2.77 14.10 -1.38
CA GLN A 140 2.60 15.52 -1.06
C GLN A 140 3.12 15.84 0.36
N ALA A 141 3.22 17.11 0.71
CA ALA A 141 3.85 17.55 1.96
C ALA A 141 3.21 16.97 3.24
N ASP A 142 1.90 16.70 3.19
CA ASP A 142 1.15 16.18 4.34
C ASP A 142 1.06 14.64 4.36
N ASP A 143 1.57 13.98 3.33
CA ASP A 143 1.59 12.53 3.24
C ASP A 143 2.71 11.95 4.13
N ILE A 144 2.43 10.79 4.70
CA ILE A 144 3.38 10.09 5.58
C ILE A 144 4.16 9.07 4.76
N VAL A 145 5.49 9.05 4.91
CA VAL A 145 6.37 8.07 4.25
C VAL A 145 7.05 7.21 5.30
N ILE A 146 6.89 5.89 5.16
CA ILE A 146 7.47 4.89 6.06
C ILE A 146 8.41 3.98 5.25
N TYR A 147 9.67 3.93 5.63
CA TYR A 147 10.62 2.96 5.09
C TYR A 147 10.46 1.61 5.79
N LYS A 148 10.34 0.56 5.01
CA LYS A 148 10.33 -0.83 5.48
C LYS A 148 11.46 -1.63 4.86
N HIS A 149 11.93 -2.65 5.56
CA HIS A 149 13.03 -3.53 5.14
C HIS A 149 12.63 -5.01 5.21
N ARG A 150 11.32 -5.27 5.26
CA ARG A 150 10.66 -6.56 5.10
C ARG A 150 9.37 -6.34 4.32
N TYR A 151 8.69 -7.42 3.94
CA TYR A 151 7.51 -7.35 3.10
C TYR A 151 6.34 -6.63 3.79
N SER A 152 6.08 -6.96 5.05
CA SER A 152 5.05 -6.26 5.84
C SER A 152 5.48 -4.84 6.20
N GLY A 153 4.55 -3.90 6.06
CA GLY A 153 4.69 -2.52 6.52
C GLY A 153 4.79 -2.37 8.04
N PHE A 154 4.38 -3.39 8.80
CA PHE A 154 4.40 -3.36 10.27
C PHE A 154 5.71 -3.89 10.88
N TYR A 155 6.51 -4.64 10.12
CA TYR A 155 7.69 -5.28 10.68
C TYR A 155 8.79 -4.28 11.02
N GLN A 156 8.99 -4.02 12.32
CA GLN A 156 10.01 -3.09 12.84
C GLN A 156 9.94 -1.68 12.21
N THR A 157 8.72 -1.18 12.03
CA THR A 157 8.43 0.18 11.60
C THR A 157 7.53 0.87 12.63
N ASP A 158 7.36 2.18 12.48
CA ASP A 158 6.45 2.96 13.33
C ASP A 158 4.99 2.94 12.84
N MET A 159 4.64 2.11 11.83
CA MET A 159 3.33 2.13 11.19
C MET A 159 2.19 1.96 12.19
N ASP A 160 2.27 0.98 13.08
CA ASP A 160 1.23 0.73 14.08
C ASP A 160 1.06 1.91 15.04
N THR A 161 2.16 2.47 15.51
CA THR A 161 2.16 3.66 16.37
C THR A 161 1.51 4.86 15.66
N ILE A 162 1.88 5.11 14.41
CA ILE A 162 1.33 6.20 13.60
C ILE A 162 -0.19 6.01 13.39
N LEU A 163 -0.63 4.83 12.98
CA LEU A 163 -2.05 4.54 12.77
C LEU A 163 -2.88 4.72 14.05
N ASN A 164 -2.35 4.25 15.19
CA ASN A 164 -3.01 4.43 16.48
C ASN A 164 -3.09 5.90 16.90
N GLN A 165 -2.02 6.69 16.71
CA GLN A 165 -2.01 8.12 17.02
C GLN A 165 -3.00 8.91 16.15
N LEU A 166 -3.21 8.47 14.90
CA LEU A 166 -4.17 9.06 13.97
C LEU A 166 -5.62 8.56 14.20
N GLY A 167 -5.83 7.61 15.12
CA GLY A 167 -7.15 7.02 15.38
C GLY A 167 -7.69 6.20 14.19
N VAL A 168 -6.81 5.73 13.30
CA VAL A 168 -7.17 4.96 12.11
C VAL A 168 -7.69 3.59 12.49
N LYS A 169 -8.74 3.14 11.81
CA LYS A 169 -9.35 1.82 11.93
C LYS A 169 -9.45 1.10 10.58
N TYR A 170 -9.59 1.86 9.51
CA TYR A 170 -9.80 1.33 8.16
C TYR A 170 -8.59 1.65 7.28
N LEU A 171 -8.12 0.66 6.53
CA LEU A 171 -7.01 0.81 5.60
C LEU A 171 -7.51 0.52 4.19
N ILE A 172 -7.45 1.52 3.31
CA ILE A 172 -7.65 1.34 1.87
C ILE A 172 -6.28 1.04 1.27
N VAL A 173 -6.09 -0.15 0.75
CA VAL A 173 -4.76 -0.65 0.36
C VAL A 173 -4.61 -0.72 -1.15
N THR A 174 -3.51 -0.16 -1.64
CA THR A 174 -3.10 -0.13 -3.04
C THR A 174 -1.62 -0.52 -3.17
N GLY A 175 -1.14 -0.80 -4.37
CA GLY A 175 0.30 -0.93 -4.65
C GLY A 175 0.76 -2.32 -5.08
N CYS A 176 2.01 -2.65 -4.82
CA CYS A 176 2.66 -3.89 -5.30
C CYS A 176 3.56 -4.53 -4.23
N THR A 177 3.92 -5.83 -4.33
CA THR A 177 3.22 -6.79 -5.17
C THR A 177 2.10 -7.44 -4.38
N THR A 178 0.99 -7.75 -5.03
CA THR A 178 -0.24 -8.21 -4.36
C THR A 178 0.01 -9.38 -3.43
N SER A 179 0.70 -10.42 -3.91
CA SER A 179 0.95 -11.67 -3.16
C SER A 179 2.10 -11.59 -2.15
N VAL A 180 2.83 -10.47 -2.09
CA VAL A 180 4.02 -10.35 -1.23
C VAL A 180 3.86 -9.20 -0.23
N CYS A 181 4.21 -7.96 -0.63
CA CYS A 181 4.22 -6.84 0.30
C CYS A 181 2.81 -6.42 0.72
N VAL A 182 1.87 -6.39 -0.23
CA VAL A 182 0.47 -6.07 0.06
C VAL A 182 -0.12 -7.14 0.99
N GLU A 183 -0.11 -8.41 0.60
CA GLU A 183 -0.69 -9.49 1.39
C GLU A 183 -0.04 -9.61 2.78
N SER A 184 1.30 -9.49 2.87
CA SER A 184 1.99 -9.52 4.18
C SER A 184 1.55 -8.37 5.08
N THR A 185 1.37 -7.16 4.52
CA THR A 185 0.92 -6.00 5.29
C THR A 185 -0.53 -6.15 5.74
N VAL A 186 -1.41 -6.65 4.88
CA VAL A 186 -2.84 -6.85 5.18
C VAL A 186 -3.05 -7.92 6.25
N ARG A 187 -2.30 -9.03 6.20
CA ARG A 187 -2.35 -10.07 7.23
C ARG A 187 -1.91 -9.53 8.60
N ASP A 188 -0.82 -8.78 8.63
CA ASP A 188 -0.33 -8.13 9.84
C ASP A 188 -1.29 -7.05 10.36
N ALA A 189 -1.96 -6.31 9.47
CA ALA A 189 -2.99 -5.34 9.82
C ALA A 189 -4.19 -6.01 10.49
N MET A 190 -4.71 -7.09 9.90
CA MET A 190 -5.84 -7.86 10.43
C MET A 190 -5.54 -8.43 11.81
N PHE A 191 -4.30 -8.90 12.06
CA PHE A 191 -3.87 -9.38 13.39
C PHE A 191 -3.79 -8.26 14.45
N ARG A 192 -3.91 -6.99 14.04
CA ARG A 192 -3.96 -5.78 14.87
C ARG A 192 -5.33 -5.11 14.86
N ASP A 193 -6.36 -5.83 14.40
CA ASP A 193 -7.75 -5.38 14.34
C ASP A 193 -8.03 -4.20 13.39
N TYR A 194 -7.15 -3.95 12.38
CA TYR A 194 -7.47 -3.04 11.29
C TYR A 194 -8.36 -3.71 10.26
N SER A 195 -9.37 -2.98 9.78
CA SER A 195 -10.23 -3.41 8.67
C SER A 195 -9.61 -2.97 7.34
N CYS A 196 -9.14 -3.91 6.53
CA CYS A 196 -8.47 -3.65 5.26
C CYS A 196 -9.44 -3.81 4.09
N VAL A 197 -9.47 -2.83 3.18
CA VAL A 197 -10.13 -2.91 1.87
C VAL A 197 -9.06 -2.76 0.79
N LEU A 198 -8.92 -3.77 -0.05
CA LEU A 198 -7.97 -3.79 -1.16
C LEU A 198 -8.68 -3.31 -2.43
N LEU A 199 -8.04 -2.42 -3.18
CA LEU A 199 -8.54 -1.96 -4.47
C LEU A 199 -7.84 -2.75 -5.58
N ALA A 200 -8.53 -3.71 -6.16
CA ALA A 200 -7.95 -4.73 -7.04
C ALA A 200 -7.25 -4.14 -8.28
N ASP A 201 -7.84 -3.12 -8.88
CA ASP A 201 -7.30 -2.43 -10.05
C ASP A 201 -6.17 -1.43 -9.73
N CYS A 202 -5.95 -1.16 -8.44
CA CYS A 202 -4.83 -0.37 -7.92
C CYS A 202 -3.65 -1.23 -7.50
N MET A 203 -3.60 -2.50 -7.90
CA MET A 203 -2.56 -3.45 -7.50
C MET A 203 -1.86 -4.07 -8.70
N GLY A 204 -0.56 -4.30 -8.57
CA GLY A 204 0.26 -5.00 -9.55
C GLY A 204 0.90 -6.26 -8.99
N GLU A 205 0.89 -7.36 -9.79
CA GLU A 205 1.46 -8.65 -9.41
C GLU A 205 2.17 -9.31 -10.60
N PRO A 206 3.48 -9.08 -10.74
CA PRO A 206 4.23 -9.71 -11.83
C PRO A 206 4.58 -11.18 -11.55
N ILE A 207 4.55 -11.65 -10.29
CA ILE A 207 4.91 -13.01 -9.94
C ILE A 207 3.82 -13.96 -10.43
N GLY A 208 4.22 -14.92 -11.27
CA GLY A 208 3.28 -15.87 -11.88
C GLY A 208 2.54 -15.32 -13.09
N HIS A 209 2.91 -14.15 -13.60
CA HIS A 209 2.38 -13.63 -14.86
C HIS A 209 2.63 -14.66 -15.99
N GLY A 210 1.60 -14.92 -16.78
CA GLY A 210 1.65 -15.93 -17.85
C GLY A 210 1.54 -17.39 -17.40
N LEU A 211 1.44 -17.68 -16.10
CA LEU A 211 1.08 -19.00 -15.60
C LEU A 211 -0.44 -19.22 -15.66
N SER A 212 -0.85 -20.48 -15.64
CA SER A 212 -2.27 -20.86 -15.66
C SER A 212 -3.04 -20.42 -14.42
N ARG A 213 -2.34 -20.04 -13.35
CA ARG A 213 -2.90 -19.54 -12.08
C ARG A 213 -2.36 -18.15 -11.79
N SER A 214 -3.26 -17.19 -11.65
CA SER A 214 -2.93 -15.84 -11.24
C SER A 214 -2.66 -15.78 -9.71
N ASN A 215 -1.48 -15.31 -9.32
CA ASN A 215 -1.20 -15.02 -7.92
C ASN A 215 -1.99 -13.82 -7.41
N HIS A 216 -2.26 -12.84 -8.27
CA HIS A 216 -3.11 -11.70 -7.96
C HIS A 216 -4.50 -12.16 -7.50
N ASP A 217 -5.21 -12.92 -8.34
CA ASP A 217 -6.55 -13.40 -8.02
C ASP A 217 -6.57 -14.34 -6.81
N ALA A 218 -5.54 -15.19 -6.67
CA ALA A 218 -5.43 -16.10 -5.53
C ALA A 218 -5.26 -15.34 -4.20
N SER A 219 -4.44 -14.28 -4.19
CA SER A 219 -4.23 -13.44 -3.00
C SER A 219 -5.48 -12.63 -2.65
N LEU A 220 -6.12 -12.01 -3.65
CA LEU A 220 -7.38 -11.28 -3.44
C LEU A 220 -8.47 -12.20 -2.88
N LEU A 221 -8.61 -13.42 -3.42
CA LEU A 221 -9.56 -14.39 -2.89
C LEU A 221 -9.27 -14.78 -1.43
N ALA A 222 -8.01 -15.04 -1.09
CA ALA A 222 -7.63 -15.38 0.29
C ALA A 222 -7.93 -14.21 1.25
N ILE A 223 -7.67 -12.98 0.84
CA ILE A 223 -7.92 -11.78 1.63
C ILE A 223 -9.43 -11.58 1.81
N GLN A 224 -10.20 -11.65 0.73
CA GLN A 224 -11.66 -11.53 0.75
C GLN A 224 -12.33 -12.52 1.73
N MET A 225 -11.81 -13.73 1.77
CA MET A 225 -12.40 -14.79 2.60
C MET A 225 -12.05 -14.71 4.09
N LEU A 226 -10.85 -14.18 4.44
CA LEU A 226 -10.31 -14.35 5.79
C LEU A 226 -9.68 -13.08 6.41
N PHE A 227 -9.28 -12.07 5.61
CA PHE A 227 -8.43 -11.00 6.13
C PHE A 227 -8.98 -9.59 5.90
N GLY A 228 -10.00 -9.42 5.06
CA GLY A 228 -10.52 -8.10 4.74
C GLY A 228 -11.55 -8.12 3.61
N TRP A 229 -11.63 -7.02 2.91
CA TRP A 229 -12.55 -6.79 1.80
C TRP A 229 -11.77 -6.52 0.51
N VAL A 230 -12.40 -6.82 -0.61
CA VAL A 230 -11.89 -6.52 -1.95
C VAL A 230 -12.93 -5.70 -2.70
N SER A 231 -12.51 -4.59 -3.25
CA SER A 231 -13.31 -3.68 -4.07
C SER A 231 -12.48 -3.21 -5.27
N ASP A 232 -12.88 -2.12 -5.88
CA ASP A 232 -12.11 -1.42 -6.91
C ASP A 232 -12.13 0.10 -6.69
N SER A 233 -11.30 0.81 -7.44
CA SER A 233 -11.16 2.25 -7.36
C SER A 233 -12.45 2.98 -7.70
N GLY A 234 -13.21 2.48 -8.67
CA GLY A 234 -14.48 3.07 -9.11
C GLY A 234 -15.51 3.03 -7.99
N GLN A 235 -15.68 1.88 -7.35
CA GLN A 235 -16.59 1.73 -6.20
C GLN A 235 -16.17 2.61 -5.01
N PHE A 236 -14.88 2.68 -4.75
CA PHE A 236 -14.37 3.52 -3.66
C PHE A 236 -14.61 5.01 -3.91
N ILE A 237 -14.29 5.50 -5.10
CA ILE A 237 -14.52 6.91 -5.49
C ILE A 237 -16.01 7.23 -5.46
N GLN A 238 -16.85 6.36 -6.03
CA GLN A 238 -18.31 6.52 -6.02
C GLN A 238 -18.86 6.59 -4.59
N ALA A 239 -18.34 5.76 -3.67
CA ALA A 239 -18.74 5.81 -2.26
C ALA A 239 -18.36 7.14 -1.58
N LEU A 240 -17.23 7.72 -1.95
CA LEU A 240 -16.83 9.06 -1.45
C LEU A 240 -17.69 10.19 -2.00
N GLU A 241 -18.17 10.09 -3.23
CA GLU A 241 -19.02 11.08 -3.88
C GLU A 241 -20.49 10.98 -3.44
N ALA A 242 -20.95 9.82 -2.99
CA ALA A 242 -22.31 9.60 -2.52
C ALA A 242 -22.64 10.48 -1.32
N GLN A 243 -23.93 10.80 -1.10
CA GLN A 243 -24.34 11.54 0.10
C GLN A 243 -24.03 10.74 1.38
N PRO A 244 -23.61 11.41 2.47
CA PRO A 244 -23.35 10.74 3.75
C PRO A 244 -24.60 9.97 4.22
N ILE A 245 -24.38 8.78 4.75
CA ILE A 245 -25.43 8.01 5.41
C ILE A 245 -25.76 8.75 6.71
N ALA A 246 -27.03 9.09 6.91
CA ALA A 246 -27.46 9.61 8.20
C ALA A 246 -27.20 8.53 9.25
N VAL A 247 -26.33 8.81 10.20
CA VAL A 247 -26.11 7.94 11.37
C VAL A 247 -27.41 7.91 12.14
N GLY A 248 -28.14 6.78 12.05
CA GLY A 248 -29.39 6.61 12.78
C GLY A 248 -29.13 6.79 14.27
N GLN A 249 -29.91 7.65 14.92
CA GLN A 249 -29.99 7.71 16.37
C GLN A 249 -30.39 6.30 16.81
N GLU A 250 -29.53 5.61 17.54
CA GLU A 250 -29.92 4.39 18.24
C GLU A 250 -31.15 4.72 19.09
N GLN A 251 -32.26 4.08 18.77
CA GLN A 251 -33.45 4.15 19.60
C GLN A 251 -33.10 3.49 20.94
N GLN A 252 -33.20 4.27 21.99
CA GLN A 252 -33.08 3.86 23.39
C GLN A 252 -34.09 2.75 23.76
#